data_8e1ac4327bb533c39b7ae67b75a73520
#
_entry.id   8e1ac4327bb533c39b7ae67b75a73520
#
_cell.length_a   1.000
_cell.length_b   1.000
_cell.length_c   1.000
_cell.angle_alpha   90.00
_cell.angle_beta   90.00
_cell.angle_gamma   90.00
#
_symmetry.space_group_name_H-M   'P 1'
#
loop_
_entity.id
_entity.type
_entity.pdbx_description
1 polymer ?
#
loop_
_entity_poly.entity_id
_entity_poly.type
_entity_poly.pdbx_seq_one_letter_code
_entity_poly.pdbx_strand_id
1 'polypeptide(L)'
;MGDRLVYESKKSKVFRRQDDGSGTVTAVKVLNHEFPTPADIAQFHNEFDIISDLKLSGIRGALRKTRENNRHVLEMEWVDGENLKTTFRQKSGDIADALHIAIATARALAEIHHHHIIHKDISPFNILVDLQERRVRIIDFGISTNLDLKQPYVSNPELIEGTLAYCSPEQTGRMNCAVDFRADLYSLGLTFYEILAGAHPFEAADAMGMVHAHLAQVPAPLQQRNPKVPAALSAIVDKLLAKDPDDRYQSADGLRHDLERCLQDFQKGRVDAPVFALGEKDHSLLFRLPQRLTRTGGGSAPRCLRPLCTRRASARPRRRLLRHRQDVARP
;
A
#
# COMPACT_ATOMS: atom_id res chain seq x y z
N MET A 1 15.71 10.83 -33.15
CA MET A 1 14.86 10.58 -31.96
C MET A 1 14.70 9.09 -31.77
N GLY A 2 15.30 8.53 -30.75
CA GLY A 2 15.24 7.08 -30.46
C GLY A 2 14.44 6.80 -29.20
N ASP A 3 13.11 6.67 -29.34
CA ASP A 3 12.28 6.20 -28.24
C ASP A 3 12.56 4.72 -27.98
N ARG A 4 13.11 4.38 -26.81
CA ARG A 4 13.35 2.99 -26.40
C ARG A 4 12.19 2.51 -25.56
N LEU A 5 11.49 1.44 -26.00
CA LEU A 5 10.44 0.79 -25.22
C LEU A 5 11.03 0.20 -23.94
N VAL A 6 10.42 0.54 -22.80
CA VAL A 6 10.84 0.10 -21.46
C VAL A 6 9.80 -0.81 -20.85
N TYR A 7 8.53 -0.51 -21.06
CA TYR A 7 7.42 -1.29 -20.52
C TYR A 7 6.24 -1.29 -21.48
N GLU A 8 5.55 -2.42 -21.55
CA GLU A 8 4.33 -2.60 -22.33
C GLU A 8 3.30 -3.38 -21.54
N SER A 9 2.08 -2.86 -21.53
CA SER A 9 0.90 -3.51 -20.99
C SER A 9 -0.21 -3.57 -22.05
N LYS A 10 -1.32 -4.23 -21.75
CA LYS A 10 -2.51 -4.20 -22.60
C LYS A 10 -2.99 -2.76 -22.84
N LYS A 11 -2.88 -1.86 -21.85
CA LYS A 11 -3.44 -0.50 -21.88
C LYS A 11 -2.46 0.58 -22.33
N SER A 12 -1.18 0.46 -22.01
CA SER A 12 -0.19 1.50 -22.27
C SER A 12 1.19 0.97 -22.55
N LYS A 13 1.98 1.78 -23.25
CA LYS A 13 3.42 1.59 -23.45
C LYS A 13 4.16 2.73 -22.80
N VAL A 14 5.33 2.44 -22.21
CA VAL A 14 6.23 3.45 -21.66
C VAL A 14 7.57 3.37 -22.40
N PHE A 15 7.98 4.51 -22.90
CA PHE A 15 9.25 4.69 -23.61
C PHE A 15 10.20 5.57 -22.79
N ARG A 16 11.48 5.27 -22.91
CA ARG A 16 12.55 6.19 -22.52
C ARG A 16 12.86 7.06 -23.73
N ARG A 17 12.62 8.36 -23.62
CA ARG A 17 12.89 9.36 -24.64
C ARG A 17 14.06 10.22 -24.21
N GLN A 18 15.04 10.40 -25.09
CA GLN A 18 16.13 11.34 -24.88
C GLN A 18 16.00 12.47 -25.89
N ASP A 19 16.00 13.70 -25.40
CA ASP A 19 16.01 14.88 -26.23
C ASP A 19 17.44 15.13 -26.77
N ASP A 20 17.57 15.17 -28.09
CA ASP A 20 18.88 15.31 -28.76
C ASP A 20 19.50 16.71 -28.53
N GLY A 21 18.70 17.73 -28.20
CA GLY A 21 19.17 19.11 -28.01
C GLY A 21 19.60 19.39 -26.58
N SER A 22 18.81 18.98 -25.60
CA SER A 22 19.06 19.23 -24.17
C SER A 22 19.77 18.07 -23.47
N GLY A 23 19.79 16.87 -24.08
CA GLY A 23 20.23 15.64 -23.42
C GLY A 23 19.28 15.12 -22.32
N THR A 24 18.17 15.82 -22.08
CA THR A 24 17.20 15.46 -21.04
C THR A 24 16.54 14.14 -21.38
N VAL A 25 16.42 13.28 -20.35
CA VAL A 25 15.74 12.00 -20.48
C VAL A 25 14.37 12.07 -19.80
N THR A 26 13.32 11.59 -20.49
CA THR A 26 11.96 11.56 -20.01
C THR A 26 11.33 10.18 -20.17
N ALA A 27 10.32 9.88 -19.36
CA ALA A 27 9.45 8.72 -19.53
C ALA A 27 8.20 9.15 -20.29
N VAL A 28 7.92 8.51 -21.41
CA VAL A 28 6.78 8.82 -22.27
C VAL A 28 5.79 7.66 -22.21
N LYS A 29 4.67 7.86 -21.55
CA LYS A 29 3.56 6.89 -21.47
C LYS A 29 2.56 7.19 -22.57
N VAL A 30 2.19 6.18 -23.37
CA VAL A 30 1.27 6.28 -24.49
C VAL A 30 0.18 5.26 -24.33
N LEU A 31 -1.10 5.64 -24.56
CA LEU A 31 -2.19 4.68 -24.62
C LEU A 31 -2.00 3.71 -25.81
N ASN A 32 -2.09 2.41 -25.51
CA ASN A 32 -1.81 1.34 -26.49
C ASN A 32 -2.97 1.08 -27.46
N HIS A 33 -4.22 1.39 -27.04
CA HIS A 33 -5.41 1.15 -27.86
C HIS A 33 -5.55 2.19 -28.96
N GLU A 34 -5.85 1.73 -30.17
CA GLU A 34 -6.19 2.60 -31.31
C GLU A 34 -7.50 3.34 -31.06
N PHE A 35 -8.44 2.69 -30.38
CA PHE A 35 -9.75 3.24 -29.97
C PHE A 35 -9.94 3.06 -28.47
N PRO A 36 -9.34 3.92 -27.61
CA PRO A 36 -9.50 3.83 -26.17
C PRO A 36 -10.91 4.21 -25.75
N THR A 37 -11.43 3.52 -24.74
CA THR A 37 -12.72 3.88 -24.13
C THR A 37 -12.62 5.23 -23.40
N PRO A 38 -13.75 5.94 -23.20
CA PRO A 38 -13.75 7.15 -22.37
C PRO A 38 -13.19 6.93 -20.96
N ALA A 39 -13.38 5.73 -20.37
CA ALA A 39 -12.84 5.35 -19.07
C ALA A 39 -11.32 5.22 -19.12
N ASP A 40 -10.74 4.61 -20.17
CA ASP A 40 -9.28 4.50 -20.33
C ASP A 40 -8.63 5.88 -20.47
N ILE A 41 -9.28 6.79 -21.24
CA ILE A 41 -8.81 8.17 -21.40
C ILE A 41 -8.88 8.91 -20.05
N ALA A 42 -9.98 8.79 -19.32
CA ALA A 42 -10.15 9.44 -18.02
C ALA A 42 -9.11 8.94 -17.03
N GLN A 43 -8.90 7.62 -16.93
CA GLN A 43 -7.89 7.00 -16.09
C GLN A 43 -6.47 7.48 -16.45
N PHE A 44 -6.16 7.55 -17.74
CA PHE A 44 -4.87 8.02 -18.23
C PHE A 44 -4.60 9.49 -17.88
N HIS A 45 -5.62 10.35 -17.99
CA HIS A 45 -5.51 11.76 -17.64
C HIS A 45 -5.47 11.98 -16.13
N ASN A 46 -6.17 11.13 -15.35
CA ASN A 46 -6.19 11.21 -13.90
C ASN A 46 -4.79 11.12 -13.30
N GLU A 47 -3.92 10.29 -13.87
CA GLU A 47 -2.52 10.19 -13.45
C GLU A 47 -1.83 11.57 -13.51
N PHE A 48 -1.97 12.28 -14.62
CA PHE A 48 -1.40 13.62 -14.77
C PHE A 48 -2.06 14.62 -13.81
N ASP A 49 -3.38 14.64 -13.76
CA ASP A 49 -4.15 15.64 -13.01
C ASP A 49 -3.91 15.53 -11.49
N ILE A 50 -3.58 14.32 -10.99
CA ILE A 50 -3.22 14.11 -9.58
C ILE A 50 -1.80 14.56 -9.28
N ILE A 51 -0.83 14.23 -10.15
CA ILE A 51 0.59 14.41 -9.81
C ILE A 51 1.22 15.68 -10.37
N SER A 52 0.54 16.43 -11.27
CA SER A 52 1.11 17.61 -11.95
C SER A 52 1.52 18.72 -10.97
N ASP A 53 0.77 18.91 -9.89
CA ASP A 53 1.02 19.93 -8.89
C ASP A 53 1.83 19.43 -7.68
N LEU A 54 2.12 18.10 -7.64
CA LEU A 54 2.84 17.49 -6.54
C LEU A 54 4.34 17.50 -6.79
N LYS A 55 5.07 18.13 -5.87
CA LYS A 55 6.55 18.13 -5.87
C LYS A 55 7.06 17.25 -4.73
N LEU A 56 6.75 15.96 -4.78
CA LEU A 56 7.14 15.00 -3.76
C LEU A 56 8.32 14.16 -4.22
N SER A 57 9.28 13.97 -3.32
CA SER A 57 10.48 13.21 -3.65
C SER A 57 10.23 11.71 -3.82
N GLY A 58 9.12 11.20 -3.29
CA GLY A 58 8.72 9.78 -3.30
C GLY A 58 7.89 9.35 -4.51
N ILE A 59 7.55 10.25 -5.45
CA ILE A 59 6.76 9.93 -6.63
C ILE A 59 7.50 10.30 -7.92
N ARG A 60 7.02 9.78 -9.04
CA ARG A 60 7.44 10.24 -10.37
C ARG A 60 6.68 11.51 -10.71
N GLY A 61 7.40 12.60 -11.02
CA GLY A 61 6.80 13.88 -11.44
C GLY A 61 6.21 13.81 -12.85
N ALA A 62 5.08 14.49 -13.08
CA ALA A 62 4.51 14.71 -14.41
C ALA A 62 5.06 16.00 -15.00
N LEU A 63 5.40 15.98 -16.29
CA LEU A 63 5.95 17.15 -17.00
C LEU A 63 4.90 17.79 -17.90
N ARG A 64 4.27 17.00 -18.76
CA ARG A 64 3.21 17.50 -19.64
C ARG A 64 2.29 16.40 -20.14
N LYS A 65 1.11 16.82 -20.56
CA LYS A 65 0.09 16.00 -21.19
C LYS A 65 -0.12 16.52 -22.63
N THR A 66 0.03 15.64 -23.62
CA THR A 66 -0.03 16.00 -25.04
C THR A 66 -0.81 14.97 -25.85
N ARG A 67 -0.96 15.23 -27.13
CA ARG A 67 -1.51 14.29 -28.10
C ARG A 67 -0.57 14.22 -29.30
N GLU A 68 0.00 13.05 -29.55
CA GLU A 68 0.94 12.78 -30.64
C GLU A 68 0.34 11.70 -31.55
N ASN A 69 0.31 11.94 -32.85
CA ASN A 69 -0.24 10.97 -33.85
C ASN A 69 -1.62 10.40 -33.44
N ASN A 70 -2.51 11.29 -32.97
CA ASN A 70 -3.85 10.97 -32.49
C ASN A 70 -3.89 10.10 -31.21
N ARG A 71 -2.77 9.86 -30.53
CA ARG A 71 -2.69 9.11 -29.26
C ARG A 71 -2.47 10.06 -28.10
N HIS A 72 -3.05 9.69 -26.94
CA HIS A 72 -2.81 10.42 -25.69
C HIS A 72 -1.42 10.06 -25.15
N VAL A 73 -0.66 11.08 -24.78
CA VAL A 73 0.73 10.97 -24.33
C VAL A 73 0.90 11.71 -23.02
N LEU A 74 1.51 11.05 -22.04
CA LEU A 74 2.01 11.67 -20.81
C LEU A 74 3.53 11.64 -20.82
N GLU A 75 4.13 12.79 -20.64
CA GLU A 75 5.56 12.92 -20.43
C GLU A 75 5.84 13.18 -18.96
N MET A 76 6.72 12.38 -18.39
CA MET A 76 7.03 12.33 -16.97
C MET A 76 8.53 12.33 -16.76
N GLU A 77 8.97 12.65 -15.56
CA GLU A 77 10.37 12.51 -15.18
C GLU A 77 10.87 11.08 -15.42
N TRP A 78 12.07 10.97 -15.99
CA TRP A 78 12.76 9.69 -16.02
C TRP A 78 13.28 9.37 -14.62
N VAL A 79 13.03 8.18 -14.15
CA VAL A 79 13.54 7.66 -12.88
C VAL A 79 14.42 6.45 -13.19
N ASP A 80 15.68 6.53 -12.83
CA ASP A 80 16.58 5.38 -12.88
C ASP A 80 16.20 4.40 -11.77
N GLY A 81 16.31 3.11 -12.09
CA GLY A 81 15.95 2.02 -11.20
C GLY A 81 15.05 0.99 -11.88
N GLU A 82 14.84 -0.11 -11.19
CA GLU A 82 13.95 -1.18 -11.62
C GLU A 82 12.74 -1.27 -10.69
N ASN A 83 11.67 -1.94 -11.15
CA ASN A 83 10.56 -2.21 -10.26
C ASN A 83 10.97 -3.17 -9.14
N LEU A 84 10.30 -3.05 -8.00
CA LEU A 84 10.64 -3.77 -6.78
C LEU A 84 10.63 -5.30 -7.00
N LYS A 85 9.71 -5.83 -7.81
CA LYS A 85 9.65 -7.27 -8.11
C LYS A 85 10.89 -7.75 -8.86
N THR A 86 11.34 -7.03 -9.86
CA THR A 86 12.54 -7.36 -10.65
C THR A 86 13.79 -7.28 -9.77
N THR A 87 13.88 -6.21 -8.98
CA THR A 87 15.01 -5.96 -8.07
C THR A 87 15.21 -7.12 -7.09
N PHE A 88 14.13 -7.56 -6.41
CA PHE A 88 14.23 -8.63 -5.40
C PHE A 88 14.35 -10.04 -6.02
N ARG A 89 13.83 -10.25 -7.22
CA ARG A 89 14.01 -11.53 -7.93
C ARG A 89 15.46 -11.75 -8.35
N GLN A 90 16.19 -10.69 -8.71
CA GLN A 90 17.58 -10.77 -9.16
C GLN A 90 18.59 -10.83 -8.00
N LYS A 91 18.29 -10.15 -6.90
CA LYS A 91 19.12 -10.12 -5.69
C LYS A 91 18.38 -10.90 -4.62
N SER A 92 18.78 -12.13 -4.33
CA SER A 92 18.19 -12.94 -3.26
C SER A 92 18.15 -12.15 -1.95
N GLY A 93 16.99 -11.59 -1.66
CA GLY A 93 16.57 -10.63 -0.66
C GLY A 93 17.43 -10.48 0.59
N ASP A 94 18.32 -9.51 0.62
CA ASP A 94 18.90 -9.04 1.86
C ASP A 94 17.78 -8.35 2.68
N ILE A 95 17.58 -8.84 3.91
CA ILE A 95 16.57 -8.30 4.85
C ILE A 95 16.87 -6.82 5.17
N ALA A 96 18.14 -6.43 5.23
CA ALA A 96 18.50 -5.03 5.46
C ALA A 96 18.05 -4.13 4.30
N ASP A 97 18.27 -4.54 3.05
CA ASP A 97 17.82 -3.80 1.88
C ASP A 97 16.29 -3.76 1.82
N ALA A 98 15.61 -4.88 2.13
CA ALA A 98 14.15 -4.93 2.22
C ALA A 98 13.60 -3.94 3.26
N LEU A 99 14.21 -3.85 4.45
CA LEU A 99 13.82 -2.90 5.49
C LEU A 99 14.05 -1.45 5.06
N HIS A 100 15.21 -1.14 4.45
CA HIS A 100 15.47 0.21 3.94
C HIS A 100 14.45 0.64 2.88
N ILE A 101 14.12 -0.25 1.94
CA ILE A 101 13.13 0.01 0.91
C ILE A 101 11.73 0.15 1.52
N ALA A 102 11.37 -0.70 2.49
CA ALA A 102 10.11 -0.61 3.19
C ALA A 102 9.94 0.74 3.90
N ILE A 103 10.98 1.23 4.59
CA ILE A 103 10.99 2.54 5.25
C ILE A 103 10.85 3.67 4.23
N ALA A 104 11.60 3.60 3.12
CA ALA A 104 11.54 4.62 2.07
C ALA A 104 10.14 4.64 1.39
N THR A 105 9.55 3.46 1.16
CA THR A 105 8.20 3.34 0.59
C THR A 105 7.13 3.86 1.56
N ALA A 106 7.22 3.52 2.86
CA ALA A 106 6.30 4.03 3.87
C ALA A 106 6.38 5.56 3.98
N ARG A 107 7.58 6.15 3.87
CA ARG A 107 7.77 7.61 3.83
C ARG A 107 7.10 8.23 2.62
N ALA A 108 7.34 7.70 1.42
CA ALA A 108 6.72 8.20 0.19
C ALA A 108 5.19 8.12 0.26
N LEU A 109 4.66 7.01 0.81
CA LEU A 109 3.23 6.82 0.98
C LEU A 109 2.64 7.78 2.02
N ALA A 110 3.36 8.07 3.11
CA ALA A 110 2.94 9.08 4.09
C ALA A 110 2.83 10.47 3.44
N GLU A 111 3.79 10.86 2.60
CA GLU A 111 3.75 12.14 1.86
C GLU A 111 2.50 12.20 0.95
N ILE A 112 2.20 11.11 0.21
CA ILE A 112 1.01 11.01 -0.65
C ILE A 112 -0.27 11.15 0.18
N HIS A 113 -0.37 10.43 1.30
CA HIS A 113 -1.53 10.48 2.20
C HIS A 113 -1.72 11.85 2.85
N HIS A 114 -0.63 12.56 3.20
CA HIS A 114 -0.71 13.94 3.71
C HIS A 114 -1.26 14.93 2.68
N HIS A 115 -1.15 14.62 1.39
CA HIS A 115 -1.79 15.37 0.30
C HIS A 115 -3.20 14.86 -0.04
N HIS A 116 -3.83 14.08 0.87
CA HIS A 116 -5.19 13.55 0.75
C HIS A 116 -5.40 12.63 -0.46
N ILE A 117 -4.34 12.01 -0.96
CA ILE A 117 -4.38 11.11 -2.11
C ILE A 117 -4.32 9.67 -1.61
N ILE A 118 -5.23 8.83 -2.13
CA ILE A 118 -5.20 7.38 -1.98
C ILE A 118 -4.73 6.82 -3.33
N HIS A 119 -3.66 6.02 -3.32
CA HIS A 119 -3.07 5.48 -4.54
C HIS A 119 -3.91 4.37 -5.17
N LYS A 120 -4.40 3.43 -4.37
CA LYS A 120 -5.27 2.28 -4.72
C LYS A 120 -4.63 1.19 -5.58
N ASP A 121 -3.41 1.37 -6.06
CA ASP A 121 -2.68 0.41 -6.90
C ASP A 121 -1.23 0.21 -6.44
N ILE A 122 -1.01 0.17 -5.13
CA ILE A 122 0.31 -0.18 -4.57
C ILE A 122 0.61 -1.63 -4.87
N SER A 123 1.73 -1.86 -5.57
CA SER A 123 2.20 -3.20 -5.95
C SER A 123 3.71 -3.18 -6.19
N PRO A 124 4.38 -4.35 -6.23
CA PRO A 124 5.82 -4.39 -6.52
C PRO A 124 6.20 -3.88 -7.92
N PHE A 125 5.22 -3.76 -8.83
CA PHE A 125 5.42 -3.22 -10.17
C PHE A 125 5.38 -1.69 -10.21
N ASN A 126 4.64 -1.08 -9.28
CA ASN A 126 4.41 0.37 -9.19
C ASN A 126 5.35 1.07 -8.20
N ILE A 127 6.38 0.37 -7.72
CA ILE A 127 7.45 0.91 -6.89
C ILE A 127 8.76 0.73 -7.62
N LEU A 128 9.35 1.81 -8.11
CA LEU A 128 10.69 1.81 -8.68
C LEU A 128 11.72 1.99 -7.57
N VAL A 129 12.82 1.25 -7.66
CA VAL A 129 13.86 1.20 -6.63
C VAL A 129 15.22 1.45 -7.25
N ASP A 130 15.94 2.37 -6.66
CA ASP A 130 17.38 2.52 -6.80
C ASP A 130 18.03 2.00 -5.50
N LEU A 131 18.65 0.81 -5.60
CA LEU A 131 19.28 0.20 -4.43
C LEU A 131 20.57 0.91 -4.00
N GLN A 132 21.28 1.57 -4.93
CA GLN A 132 22.53 2.25 -4.62
C GLN A 132 22.27 3.48 -3.75
N GLU A 133 21.28 4.26 -4.16
CA GLU A 133 20.86 5.47 -3.46
C GLU A 133 19.81 5.20 -2.37
N ARG A 134 19.32 3.95 -2.24
CA ARG A 134 18.21 3.55 -1.36
C ARG A 134 16.98 4.44 -1.53
N ARG A 135 16.68 4.81 -2.79
CA ARG A 135 15.55 5.65 -3.15
C ARG A 135 14.43 4.82 -3.74
N VAL A 136 13.22 5.24 -3.47
CA VAL A 136 12.02 4.70 -4.11
C VAL A 136 11.24 5.80 -4.81
N ARG A 137 10.49 5.41 -5.85
CA ARG A 137 9.50 6.26 -6.50
C ARG A 137 8.24 5.43 -6.72
N ILE A 138 7.14 5.91 -6.19
CA ILE A 138 5.82 5.35 -6.47
C ILE A 138 5.34 5.93 -7.80
N ILE A 139 4.80 5.06 -8.67
CA ILE A 139 4.39 5.40 -10.04
C ILE A 139 2.97 4.89 -10.30
N ASP A 140 2.36 5.38 -11.37
CA ASP A 140 1.03 4.98 -11.88
C ASP A 140 -0.14 5.36 -10.98
N PHE A 141 -0.52 6.63 -11.03
CA PHE A 141 -1.65 7.22 -10.30
C PHE A 141 -2.98 7.16 -11.06
N GLY A 142 -3.09 6.28 -12.06
CA GLY A 142 -4.25 6.23 -12.96
C GLY A 142 -5.59 5.99 -12.27
N ILE A 143 -5.63 5.19 -11.20
CA ILE A 143 -6.84 4.92 -10.41
C ILE A 143 -6.86 5.60 -9.04
N SER A 144 -5.88 6.44 -8.77
CA SER A 144 -5.77 7.18 -7.51
C SER A 144 -6.93 8.16 -7.33
N THR A 145 -7.23 8.50 -6.10
CA THR A 145 -8.29 9.47 -5.77
C THR A 145 -7.73 10.53 -4.84
N ASN A 146 -8.00 11.78 -5.18
CA ASN A 146 -7.79 12.88 -4.25
C ASN A 146 -9.10 13.13 -3.49
N LEU A 147 -9.04 13.03 -2.15
CA LEU A 147 -10.21 13.16 -1.27
C LEU A 147 -10.78 14.58 -1.25
N ASP A 148 -9.98 15.59 -1.59
CA ASP A 148 -10.43 16.99 -1.67
C ASP A 148 -11.21 17.27 -2.94
N LEU A 149 -10.99 16.48 -4.00
CA LEU A 149 -11.69 16.60 -5.25
C LEU A 149 -12.94 15.71 -5.23
N LYS A 150 -14.11 16.29 -5.45
CA LYS A 150 -15.38 15.56 -5.58
C LYS A 150 -15.41 14.79 -6.91
N GLN A 151 -14.57 13.79 -7.05
CA GLN A 151 -14.63 12.89 -8.18
C GLN A 151 -15.58 11.71 -7.86
N PRO A 152 -16.55 11.39 -8.72
CA PRO A 152 -17.35 10.20 -8.54
C PRO A 152 -16.44 8.98 -8.68
N TYR A 153 -16.38 8.17 -7.62
CA TYR A 153 -15.69 6.88 -7.64
C TYR A 153 -16.44 5.94 -8.59
N VAL A 154 -15.90 5.69 -9.75
CA VAL A 154 -16.38 4.65 -10.66
C VAL A 154 -15.60 3.38 -10.36
N SER A 155 -16.13 2.54 -9.47
CA SER A 155 -15.64 1.16 -9.35
C SER A 155 -16.08 0.41 -10.60
N ASN A 156 -15.14 0.08 -11.48
CA ASN A 156 -15.40 -0.82 -12.58
C ASN A 156 -14.93 -2.22 -12.20
N PRO A 157 -15.83 -3.18 -11.95
CA PRO A 157 -15.47 -4.56 -11.58
C PRO A 157 -14.63 -5.29 -12.66
N GLU A 158 -14.63 -4.81 -13.90
CA GLU A 158 -13.90 -5.43 -15.00
C GLU A 158 -12.43 -5.02 -15.12
N LEU A 159 -11.97 -4.05 -14.31
CA LEU A 159 -10.58 -3.56 -14.31
C LEU A 159 -9.59 -4.47 -13.56
N ILE A 160 -9.98 -5.69 -13.26
CA ILE A 160 -9.46 -6.49 -12.16
C ILE A 160 -8.21 -7.35 -12.51
N GLU A 161 -7.77 -7.50 -13.77
CA GLU A 161 -6.82 -8.58 -14.12
C GLU A 161 -5.34 -8.40 -13.70
N GLY A 162 -4.86 -7.24 -13.36
CA GLY A 162 -3.46 -7.10 -12.88
C GLY A 162 -3.38 -6.60 -11.44
N THR A 163 -4.29 -5.73 -11.10
CA THR A 163 -4.39 -5.02 -9.83
C THR A 163 -5.05 -5.88 -8.75
N LEU A 164 -5.87 -6.89 -9.13
CA LEU A 164 -6.62 -7.70 -8.17
C LEU A 164 -5.75 -8.42 -7.16
N ALA A 165 -4.57 -8.88 -7.54
CA ALA A 165 -3.66 -9.59 -6.64
C ALA A 165 -3.23 -8.75 -5.42
N TYR A 166 -3.21 -7.42 -5.57
CA TYR A 166 -2.77 -6.50 -4.50
C TYR A 166 -3.91 -5.63 -3.95
N CYS A 167 -5.14 -5.90 -4.37
CA CYS A 167 -6.34 -5.17 -3.96
C CYS A 167 -6.65 -5.38 -2.48
N SER A 168 -7.06 -4.34 -1.78
CA SER A 168 -7.53 -4.50 -0.40
C SER A 168 -8.95 -5.09 -0.34
N PRO A 169 -9.34 -5.73 0.78
CA PRO A 169 -10.68 -6.31 0.93
C PRO A 169 -11.80 -5.31 0.63
N GLU A 170 -11.68 -4.06 1.10
CA GLU A 170 -12.65 -3.00 0.89
C GLU A 170 -12.74 -2.52 -0.57
N GLN A 171 -11.65 -2.59 -1.34
CA GLN A 171 -11.66 -2.26 -2.76
C GLN A 171 -12.46 -3.26 -3.60
N THR A 172 -12.71 -4.47 -3.09
CA THR A 172 -13.53 -5.47 -3.79
C THR A 172 -15.00 -5.06 -3.91
N GLY A 173 -15.42 -4.02 -3.19
CA GLY A 173 -16.82 -3.57 -3.12
C GLY A 173 -17.76 -4.54 -2.38
N ARG A 174 -17.22 -5.57 -1.71
CA ARG A 174 -17.98 -6.59 -0.97
C ARG A 174 -17.97 -6.36 0.55
N MET A 175 -17.25 -5.36 1.02
CA MET A 175 -17.28 -4.90 2.40
C MET A 175 -18.12 -3.63 2.51
N ASN A 176 -18.88 -3.50 3.60
CA ASN A 176 -19.67 -2.30 3.88
C ASN A 176 -18.79 -1.22 4.56
N CYS A 177 -17.67 -0.88 3.94
CA CYS A 177 -16.82 0.21 4.39
C CYS A 177 -16.24 0.96 3.19
N ALA A 178 -15.96 2.25 3.39
CA ALA A 178 -15.36 3.09 2.36
C ALA A 178 -13.87 2.74 2.19
N VAL A 179 -13.38 2.90 0.96
CA VAL A 179 -11.95 2.80 0.66
C VAL A 179 -11.29 4.09 1.12
N ASP A 180 -10.32 3.97 2.02
CA ASP A 180 -9.48 5.07 2.49
C ASP A 180 -7.98 4.71 2.33
N PHE A 181 -7.08 5.56 2.86
CA PHE A 181 -5.62 5.37 2.75
C PHE A 181 -5.12 4.05 3.37
N ARG A 182 -5.90 3.39 4.24
CA ARG A 182 -5.56 2.08 4.82
C ARG A 182 -5.64 0.95 3.79
N ALA A 183 -6.31 1.18 2.66
CA ALA A 183 -6.28 0.28 1.52
C ALA A 183 -4.86 0.16 0.95
N ASP A 184 -4.15 1.29 0.81
CA ASP A 184 -2.76 1.31 0.35
C ASP A 184 -1.82 0.57 1.32
N LEU A 185 -2.09 0.65 2.63
CA LEU A 185 -1.30 -0.05 3.65
C LEU A 185 -1.47 -1.58 3.54
N TYR A 186 -2.67 -2.07 3.24
CA TYR A 186 -2.89 -3.49 2.98
C TYR A 186 -2.15 -3.94 1.72
N SER A 187 -2.26 -3.20 0.63
CA SER A 187 -1.57 -3.49 -0.63
C SER A 187 -0.04 -3.49 -0.45
N LEU A 188 0.48 -2.58 0.39
CA LEU A 188 1.89 -2.56 0.78
C LEU A 188 2.28 -3.79 1.60
N GLY A 189 1.40 -4.27 2.47
CA GLY A 189 1.57 -5.53 3.20
C GLY A 189 1.72 -6.74 2.28
N LEU A 190 0.87 -6.85 1.24
CA LEU A 190 0.99 -7.89 0.20
C LEU A 190 2.30 -7.77 -0.57
N THR A 191 2.68 -6.54 -0.92
CA THR A 191 3.94 -6.24 -1.61
C THR A 191 5.14 -6.71 -0.79
N PHE A 192 5.20 -6.37 0.50
CA PHE A 192 6.30 -6.78 1.37
C PHE A 192 6.30 -8.28 1.64
N TYR A 193 5.11 -8.88 1.81
CA TYR A 193 5.02 -10.33 1.93
C TYR A 193 5.65 -11.01 0.71
N GLU A 194 5.25 -10.63 -0.48
CA GLU A 194 5.74 -11.27 -1.71
C GLU A 194 7.26 -11.14 -1.90
N ILE A 195 7.84 -9.97 -1.69
CA ILE A 195 9.27 -9.78 -1.87
C ILE A 195 10.12 -10.51 -0.80
N LEU A 196 9.58 -10.66 0.42
CA LEU A 196 10.27 -11.33 1.52
C LEU A 196 10.07 -12.86 1.51
N ALA A 197 8.90 -13.33 1.08
CA ALA A 197 8.60 -14.76 0.95
C ALA A 197 9.00 -15.34 -0.41
N GLY A 198 9.24 -14.50 -1.42
CA GLY A 198 9.50 -14.92 -2.81
C GLY A 198 8.24 -15.32 -3.59
N ALA A 199 7.06 -15.30 -2.95
CA ALA A 199 5.78 -15.65 -3.57
C ALA A 199 4.64 -14.84 -2.93
N HIS A 200 3.60 -14.59 -3.71
CA HIS A 200 2.37 -13.93 -3.23
C HIS A 200 1.71 -14.79 -2.13
N PRO A 201 1.11 -14.17 -1.07
CA PRO A 201 0.51 -14.93 0.04
C PRO A 201 -0.72 -15.74 -0.37
N PHE A 202 -1.41 -15.36 -1.43
CA PHE A 202 -2.62 -16.00 -1.91
C PHE A 202 -2.41 -16.58 -3.31
N GLU A 203 -2.97 -17.79 -3.51
CA GLU A 203 -3.06 -18.44 -4.81
C GLU A 203 -4.54 -18.63 -5.11
N ALA A 204 -4.97 -18.26 -6.31
CA ALA A 204 -6.35 -18.44 -6.76
C ALA A 204 -6.38 -18.81 -8.23
N ALA A 205 -7.31 -19.67 -8.60
CA ALA A 205 -7.49 -20.11 -9.98
C ALA A 205 -8.18 -19.06 -10.86
N ASP A 206 -8.94 -18.17 -10.24
CA ASP A 206 -9.73 -17.14 -10.94
C ASP A 206 -9.87 -15.86 -10.09
N ALA A 207 -10.49 -14.85 -10.69
CA ALA A 207 -10.70 -13.55 -10.05
C ALA A 207 -11.59 -13.65 -8.79
N MET A 208 -12.61 -14.51 -8.78
CA MET A 208 -13.49 -14.67 -7.63
C MET A 208 -12.79 -15.37 -6.47
N GLY A 209 -11.96 -16.36 -6.76
CA GLY A 209 -11.08 -16.99 -5.78
C GLY A 209 -10.11 -16.00 -5.13
N MET A 210 -9.55 -15.08 -5.92
CA MET A 210 -8.68 -14.01 -5.41
C MET A 210 -9.45 -13.03 -4.53
N VAL A 211 -10.65 -12.61 -4.93
CA VAL A 211 -11.55 -11.78 -4.08
C VAL A 211 -11.84 -12.49 -2.76
N HIS A 212 -12.19 -13.78 -2.80
CA HIS A 212 -12.43 -14.57 -1.59
C HIS A 212 -11.17 -14.64 -0.71
N ALA A 213 -9.98 -14.80 -1.29
CA ALA A 213 -8.72 -14.83 -0.55
C ALA A 213 -8.48 -13.51 0.19
N HIS A 214 -8.70 -12.36 -0.47
CA HIS A 214 -8.59 -11.06 0.18
C HIS A 214 -9.59 -10.88 1.33
N LEU A 215 -10.81 -11.38 1.19
CA LEU A 215 -11.85 -11.23 2.20
C LEU A 215 -11.68 -12.16 3.41
N ALA A 216 -11.26 -13.41 3.19
CA ALA A 216 -11.39 -14.46 4.18
C ALA A 216 -10.12 -15.26 4.49
N GLN A 217 -9.16 -15.40 3.55
CA GLN A 217 -7.98 -16.21 3.80
C GLN A 217 -6.97 -15.46 4.67
N VAL A 218 -6.42 -16.13 5.66
CA VAL A 218 -5.29 -15.65 6.46
C VAL A 218 -4.00 -16.12 5.81
N PRO A 219 -3.05 -15.23 5.48
CA PRO A 219 -1.75 -15.64 4.96
C PRO A 219 -1.00 -16.54 5.94
N ALA A 220 -0.18 -17.45 5.43
CA ALA A 220 0.78 -18.13 6.28
C ALA A 220 1.75 -17.09 6.89
N PRO A 221 2.13 -17.22 8.18
CA PRO A 221 3.10 -16.33 8.79
C PRO A 221 4.38 -16.24 7.95
N LEU A 222 4.89 -15.04 7.75
CA LEU A 222 6.04 -14.79 6.87
C LEU A 222 7.28 -15.61 7.28
N GLN A 223 7.51 -15.79 8.58
CA GLN A 223 8.61 -16.62 9.09
C GLN A 223 8.51 -18.11 8.71
N GLN A 224 7.31 -18.63 8.44
CA GLN A 224 7.17 -20.00 7.94
C GLN A 224 7.65 -20.13 6.49
N ARG A 225 7.53 -19.07 5.71
CA ARG A 225 8.00 -19.02 4.32
C ARG A 225 9.48 -18.66 4.22
N ASN A 226 9.93 -17.75 5.06
CA ASN A 226 11.33 -17.30 5.12
C ASN A 226 11.79 -17.15 6.59
N PRO A 227 12.45 -18.18 7.16
CA PRO A 227 12.92 -18.17 8.54
C PRO A 227 13.97 -17.10 8.86
N LYS A 228 14.56 -16.44 7.84
CA LYS A 228 15.52 -15.35 8.03
C LYS A 228 14.84 -14.03 8.40
N VAL A 229 13.52 -13.92 8.21
CA VAL A 229 12.76 -12.71 8.50
C VAL A 229 12.62 -12.55 10.02
N PRO A 230 12.99 -11.37 10.58
CA PRO A 230 12.80 -11.09 12.01
C PRO A 230 11.33 -11.20 12.42
N ALA A 231 11.08 -11.69 13.64
CA ALA A 231 9.73 -11.83 14.18
C ALA A 231 8.94 -10.50 14.17
N ALA A 232 9.62 -9.39 14.49
CA ALA A 232 9.04 -8.06 14.45
C ALA A 232 8.58 -7.66 13.04
N LEU A 233 9.38 -7.97 11.99
CA LEU A 233 9.02 -7.68 10.61
C LEU A 233 7.83 -8.54 10.14
N SER A 234 7.80 -9.82 10.52
CA SER A 234 6.63 -10.69 10.25
C SER A 234 5.36 -10.12 10.89
N ALA A 235 5.43 -9.72 12.16
CA ALA A 235 4.29 -9.14 12.87
C ALA A 235 3.83 -7.80 12.26
N ILE A 236 4.75 -6.97 11.75
CA ILE A 236 4.41 -5.73 11.01
C ILE A 236 3.62 -6.08 9.75
N VAL A 237 4.08 -7.06 8.97
CA VAL A 237 3.39 -7.49 7.75
C VAL A 237 2.03 -8.12 8.08
N ASP A 238 1.94 -8.93 9.12
CA ASP A 238 0.67 -9.53 9.57
C ASP A 238 -0.35 -8.44 9.96
N LYS A 239 0.10 -7.38 10.66
CA LYS A 239 -0.74 -6.22 11.01
C LYS A 239 -1.24 -5.46 9.77
N LEU A 240 -0.39 -5.27 8.75
CA LEU A 240 -0.80 -4.66 7.48
C LEU A 240 -1.87 -5.49 6.76
N LEU A 241 -1.79 -6.83 6.85
CA LEU A 241 -2.68 -7.77 6.17
C LEU A 241 -3.96 -8.09 6.96
N ALA A 242 -4.22 -7.41 8.08
CA ALA A 242 -5.48 -7.52 8.79
C ALA A 242 -6.66 -7.20 7.87
N LYS A 243 -7.74 -8.01 7.96
CA LYS A 243 -8.89 -7.88 7.05
C LYS A 243 -9.73 -6.64 7.37
N ASP A 244 -9.93 -6.35 8.67
CA ASP A 244 -10.55 -5.11 9.09
C ASP A 244 -9.54 -3.96 9.00
N PRO A 245 -9.84 -2.85 8.30
CA PRO A 245 -8.96 -1.68 8.26
C PRO A 245 -8.67 -1.10 9.65
N ASP A 246 -9.57 -1.26 10.62
CA ASP A 246 -9.39 -0.74 11.99
C ASP A 246 -8.30 -1.51 12.78
N ASP A 247 -7.99 -2.75 12.39
CA ASP A 247 -6.93 -3.57 12.98
C ASP A 247 -5.55 -3.33 12.34
N ARG A 248 -5.50 -2.62 11.20
CA ARG A 248 -4.25 -2.27 10.51
C ARG A 248 -3.54 -1.09 11.17
N TYR A 249 -2.39 -0.71 10.63
CA TYR A 249 -1.84 0.63 10.87
C TYR A 249 -2.84 1.69 10.41
N GLN A 250 -2.94 2.77 11.20
CA GLN A 250 -3.83 3.90 10.91
C GLN A 250 -3.09 5.05 10.22
N SER A 251 -1.80 4.89 9.94
CA SER A 251 -0.99 5.84 9.16
C SER A 251 0.26 5.17 8.61
N ALA A 252 0.76 5.67 7.48
CA ALA A 252 2.05 5.25 6.95
C ALA A 252 3.23 5.75 7.82
N ASP A 253 3.05 6.83 8.60
CA ASP A 253 4.04 7.29 9.58
C ASP A 253 4.17 6.32 10.75
N GLY A 254 3.07 5.79 11.27
CA GLY A 254 3.09 4.77 12.32
C GLY A 254 3.80 3.49 11.84
N LEU A 255 3.48 3.04 10.63
CA LEU A 255 4.19 1.94 9.98
C LEU A 255 5.70 2.22 9.85
N ARG A 256 6.07 3.40 9.34
CA ARG A 256 7.48 3.79 9.16
C ARG A 256 8.24 3.73 10.49
N HIS A 257 7.64 4.22 11.57
CA HIS A 257 8.27 4.21 12.88
C HIS A 257 8.62 2.78 13.35
N ASP A 258 7.68 1.84 13.19
CA ASP A 258 7.90 0.45 13.59
C ASP A 258 8.92 -0.26 12.69
N LEU A 259 8.95 0.06 11.39
CA LEU A 259 9.98 -0.43 10.47
C LEU A 259 11.38 0.10 10.82
N GLU A 260 11.51 1.39 11.19
CA GLU A 260 12.76 2.00 11.64
C GLU A 260 13.27 1.32 12.92
N ARG A 261 12.38 1.02 13.87
CA ARG A 261 12.72 0.27 15.09
C ARG A 261 13.17 -1.16 14.76
N CYS A 262 12.46 -1.84 13.87
CA CYS A 262 12.84 -3.18 13.40
C CYS A 262 14.23 -3.18 12.76
N LEU A 263 14.55 -2.19 11.91
CA LEU A 263 15.86 -2.04 11.30
C LEU A 263 16.97 -1.81 12.34
N GLN A 264 16.72 -0.98 13.35
CA GLN A 264 17.67 -0.74 14.43
C GLN A 264 17.99 -2.02 15.24
N ASP A 265 16.97 -2.83 15.53
CA ASP A 265 17.17 -4.10 16.23
C ASP A 265 17.92 -5.12 15.36
N PHE A 266 17.58 -5.18 14.07
CA PHE A 266 18.28 -6.02 13.09
C PHE A 266 19.77 -5.66 12.97
N GLN A 267 20.09 -4.36 12.85
CA GLN A 267 21.48 -3.88 12.77
C GLN A 267 22.30 -4.14 14.05
N LYS A 268 21.64 -4.24 15.20
CA LYS A 268 22.26 -4.62 16.48
C LYS A 268 22.38 -6.13 16.66
N GLY A 269 22.05 -6.93 15.66
CA GLY A 269 22.06 -8.40 15.72
C GLY A 269 20.94 -9.01 16.57
N ARG A 270 19.90 -8.24 16.92
CA ARG A 270 18.77 -8.70 17.75
C ARG A 270 17.64 -9.28 16.90
N VAL A 271 17.96 -10.23 16.04
CA VAL A 271 16.98 -10.83 15.10
C VAL A 271 15.87 -11.59 15.86
N ASP A 272 16.22 -12.21 16.97
CA ASP A 272 15.30 -12.97 17.84
C ASP A 272 14.72 -12.15 19.00
N ALA A 273 14.82 -10.81 18.93
CA ALA A 273 14.24 -9.97 19.96
C ALA A 273 12.72 -10.18 20.06
N PRO A 274 12.14 -10.12 21.27
CA PRO A 274 10.69 -10.15 21.42
C PRO A 274 10.04 -9.04 20.59
N VAL A 275 8.90 -9.36 19.97
CA VAL A 275 8.15 -8.38 19.22
C VAL A 275 7.73 -7.25 20.15
N PHE A 276 8.10 -6.04 19.80
CA PHE A 276 7.69 -4.84 20.53
C PHE A 276 6.21 -4.51 20.27
N ALA A 277 5.61 -3.66 21.08
CA ALA A 277 4.24 -3.21 20.83
C ALA A 277 4.19 -2.41 19.53
N LEU A 278 3.40 -2.91 18.57
CA LEU A 278 3.25 -2.31 17.23
C LEU A 278 2.21 -1.18 17.27
N GLY A 279 2.51 -0.09 16.56
CA GLY A 279 1.60 1.03 16.41
C GLY A 279 1.57 1.96 17.63
N GLU A 280 2.57 1.96 18.50
CA GLU A 280 2.62 2.88 19.65
C GLU A 280 2.62 4.37 19.25
N LYS A 281 3.18 4.68 18.08
CA LYS A 281 3.19 6.03 17.50
C LYS A 281 2.29 6.17 16.27
N ASP A 282 1.35 5.25 16.13
CA ASP A 282 0.39 5.27 15.05
C ASP A 282 -0.78 6.19 15.39
N HIS A 283 -0.77 7.38 14.84
CA HIS A 283 -1.83 8.36 15.02
C HIS A 283 -2.74 8.34 13.81
N SER A 284 -4.02 8.10 14.05
CA SER A 284 -5.05 8.12 13.01
C SER A 284 -5.04 9.47 12.26
N LEU A 285 -4.78 9.42 10.96
CA LEU A 285 -5.02 10.50 10.03
C LEU A 285 -6.50 10.60 9.66
N LEU A 286 -7.42 10.33 10.61
CA LEU A 286 -8.85 10.47 10.37
C LEU A 286 -9.15 11.91 10.00
N PHE A 287 -9.13 12.18 8.70
CA PHE A 287 -9.77 13.36 8.15
C PHE A 287 -11.24 13.29 8.56
N ARG A 288 -11.69 14.24 9.36
CA ARG A 288 -13.11 14.45 9.58
C ARG A 288 -13.71 14.84 8.23
N LEU A 289 -14.18 13.85 7.48
CA LEU A 289 -15.05 14.11 6.34
C LEU A 289 -16.14 15.08 6.85
N PRO A 290 -16.38 16.21 6.16
CA PRO A 290 -17.42 17.14 6.58
C PRO A 290 -18.72 16.36 6.72
N GLN A 291 -19.37 16.41 7.88
CA GLN A 291 -20.58 15.64 8.27
C GLN A 291 -21.81 15.90 7.39
N ARG A 292 -21.67 16.49 6.20
CA ARG A 292 -22.77 16.81 5.29
C ARG A 292 -23.29 15.65 4.44
N LEU A 293 -22.68 14.47 4.48
CA LEU A 293 -23.12 13.31 3.70
C LEU A 293 -23.95 12.27 4.48
N THR A 294 -24.28 12.50 5.76
CA THR A 294 -25.03 11.55 6.58
C THR A 294 -26.48 11.95 6.86
N ARG A 295 -27.07 12.84 6.05
CA ARG A 295 -28.49 13.22 6.24
C ARG A 295 -29.39 12.71 5.11
N THR A 296 -29.44 11.40 4.91
CA THR A 296 -30.60 10.70 4.34
C THR A 296 -30.54 9.24 4.75
N GLY A 297 -31.41 8.86 5.72
CA GLY A 297 -31.65 7.46 6.06
C GLY A 297 -31.07 7.05 7.42
N GLY A 298 -31.96 6.84 8.40
CA GLY A 298 -31.63 6.28 9.71
C GLY A 298 -31.16 4.82 9.60
N GLY A 299 -29.88 4.63 9.41
CA GLY A 299 -29.19 3.35 9.45
C GLY A 299 -27.95 3.51 10.31
N SER A 300 -27.68 2.55 11.20
CA SER A 300 -26.47 2.49 12.02
C SER A 300 -25.23 2.66 11.16
N ALA A 301 -24.33 3.56 11.53
CA ALA A 301 -23.05 3.79 10.85
C ALA A 301 -22.28 2.48 10.67
N PRO A 302 -21.66 2.25 9.49
CA PRO A 302 -20.83 1.07 9.25
C PRO A 302 -19.68 1.03 10.27
N ARG A 303 -19.28 -0.17 10.69
CA ARG A 303 -18.23 -0.38 11.72
C ARG A 303 -16.94 0.38 11.43
N CYS A 304 -16.55 0.48 10.17
CA CYS A 304 -15.34 1.20 9.71
C CYS A 304 -15.40 2.73 9.89
N LEU A 305 -16.54 3.31 10.28
CA LEU A 305 -16.71 4.76 10.49
C LEU A 305 -16.97 5.13 11.96
N ARG A 306 -16.84 4.20 12.92
CA ARG A 306 -16.93 4.54 14.31
C ARG A 306 -15.66 5.24 14.78
N PRO A 307 -15.73 6.48 15.29
CA PRO A 307 -14.59 7.09 15.93
C PRO A 307 -14.19 6.24 17.13
N LEU A 308 -12.91 5.90 17.25
CA LEU A 308 -12.31 5.32 18.46
C LEU A 308 -12.43 6.33 19.61
N CYS A 309 -13.62 6.44 20.20
CA CYS A 309 -13.82 7.17 21.42
C CYS A 309 -13.74 6.18 22.58
N THR A 310 -12.60 6.20 23.26
CA THR A 310 -12.38 5.77 24.65
C THR A 310 -12.77 4.34 25.02
N ARG A 311 -11.87 3.37 24.79
CA ARG A 311 -11.73 2.28 25.75
C ARG A 311 -10.75 2.71 26.84
N ARG A 312 -11.28 3.27 27.94
CA ARG A 312 -10.58 3.38 29.22
C ARG A 312 -10.12 1.97 29.63
N ALA A 313 -8.83 1.82 29.81
CA ALA A 313 -8.26 0.69 30.53
C ALA A 313 -8.85 0.63 31.93
N SER A 314 -9.67 -0.37 32.22
CA SER A 314 -10.03 -0.78 33.57
C SER A 314 -10.26 -2.28 33.59
N ALA A 315 -9.18 -3.02 33.69
CA ALA A 315 -9.20 -4.40 34.17
C ALA A 315 -8.07 -4.57 35.17
N ARG A 316 -8.29 -4.21 36.43
CA ARG A 316 -7.49 -4.70 37.53
C ARG A 316 -7.83 -6.18 37.76
N PRO A 317 -6.85 -7.09 37.88
CA PRO A 317 -7.14 -8.45 38.27
C PRO A 317 -7.55 -8.50 39.75
N ARG A 318 -8.75 -8.98 40.03
CA ARG A 318 -9.19 -9.30 41.39
C ARG A 318 -8.37 -10.49 41.91
N ARG A 319 -7.51 -10.25 42.89
CA ARG A 319 -6.90 -11.29 43.72
C ARG A 319 -8.05 -11.97 44.52
N ARG A 320 -8.30 -13.26 44.26
CA ARG A 320 -9.09 -14.13 45.13
C ARG A 320 -8.21 -14.51 46.31
N LEU A 321 -8.55 -14.01 47.48
CA LEU A 321 -8.06 -14.51 48.75
C LEU A 321 -8.73 -15.87 49.01
N LEU A 322 -7.93 -16.93 48.96
CA LEU A 322 -8.30 -18.25 49.51
C LEU A 322 -8.17 -18.16 51.03
N ARG A 323 -9.29 -18.16 51.74
CA ARG A 323 -9.36 -18.39 53.19
C ARG A 323 -9.29 -19.91 53.43
N HIS A 324 -8.22 -20.36 54.05
CA HIS A 324 -8.14 -21.66 54.71
C HIS A 324 -9.12 -21.65 55.90
N ARG A 325 -10.06 -22.57 55.92
CA ARG A 325 -10.73 -23.07 57.12
C ARG A 325 -10.09 -24.37 57.50
N GLN A 326 -9.40 -24.39 58.61
CA GLN A 326 -9.09 -25.59 59.39
C GLN A 326 -10.35 -25.95 60.15
N ASP A 327 -10.88 -27.14 59.99
CA ASP A 327 -11.81 -27.73 60.95
C ASP A 327 -11.13 -28.96 61.58
N VAL A 328 -11.00 -28.82 62.88
CA VAL A 328 -10.48 -29.81 63.82
C VAL A 328 -11.64 -30.83 64.07
N ALA A 329 -11.35 -32.11 63.91
CA ALA A 329 -12.20 -33.16 64.43
C ALA A 329 -11.44 -33.97 65.48
N ARG A 330 -12.05 -34.14 66.61
CA ARG A 330 -11.78 -35.12 67.65
C ARG A 330 -13.10 -35.79 67.99
N PRO A 331 -13.07 -36.91 68.68
CA PRO A 331 -12.07 -37.96 68.85
C PRO A 331 -12.35 -39.22 67.99
#